data_ce6d3370b1e35c3e698ab1779f9fdda5
#
_entry.id   ce6d3370b1e35c3e698ab1779f9fdda5
#
_cell.length_a   1.000
_cell.length_b   1.000
_cell.length_c   1.000
_cell.angle_alpha   90.00
_cell.angle_beta   90.00
_cell.angle_gamma   90.00
#
_symmetry.space_group_name_H-M   'P 1'
#
loop_
_entity.id
_entity.type
_entity.pdbx_description
1 polymer ?
#
loop_
_entity_poly.entity_id
_entity_poly.type
_entity_poly.pdbx_seq_one_letter_code
_entity_poly.pdbx_strand_id
1 'polypeptide(L)'
;DTFDLDKVVISEYSTKASYDKTALKPGDKIKFQNKCKGKTATYYFTVPADNSMGLVKTSSNTAGGTNSEGSYSANDVTVEKGNGYTDFNGVKHEGTYIYYQLELTPGDLTKWTATTVTDTLQDGLTYVKDSAYVVVRRGAEDMYTTGNTWRQYMSDAQWYKNGDEQPQIQGNLSTADFFSVQQNGQKLTFGLTGNFKYLKYPDPQLVDRILIRFAAKVDDSIWDPTQQVQTVYFSNSAKWGEYSSTTKTEVKHESQII
;
A
#
# COMPACT_ATOMS: atom_id res chain seq x y z
N ASP A 1 60.37 -21.82 -17.51
CA ASP A 1 58.95 -21.95 -17.21
C ASP A 1 58.26 -20.68 -17.61
N THR A 2 57.59 -20.71 -18.77
CA THR A 2 56.75 -19.60 -19.21
C THR A 2 55.43 -19.66 -18.44
N PHE A 3 55.17 -18.65 -17.63
CA PHE A 3 53.94 -18.52 -16.91
C PHE A 3 52.80 -18.22 -17.94
N ASP A 4 51.94 -19.18 -18.16
CA ASP A 4 50.82 -19.05 -19.07
C ASP A 4 49.69 -18.25 -18.40
N LEU A 5 49.70 -16.94 -18.65
CA LEU A 5 48.69 -16.03 -18.11
C LEU A 5 47.25 -16.35 -18.56
N ASP A 6 47.10 -17.19 -19.58
CA ASP A 6 45.77 -17.62 -20.04
C ASP A 6 45.16 -18.71 -19.14
N LYS A 7 45.99 -19.28 -18.23
CA LYS A 7 45.56 -20.28 -17.25
C LYS A 7 45.44 -19.76 -15.82
N VAL A 8 45.66 -18.47 -15.61
CA VAL A 8 45.43 -17.88 -14.28
C VAL A 8 43.93 -17.79 -14.05
N VAL A 9 43.42 -18.66 -13.22
CA VAL A 9 42.02 -18.61 -12.75
C VAL A 9 42.01 -17.82 -11.46
N ILE A 10 41.42 -16.62 -11.49
CA ILE A 10 41.04 -15.93 -10.27
C ILE A 10 39.74 -16.58 -9.80
N SER A 11 39.84 -17.45 -8.80
CA SER A 11 38.70 -18.23 -8.34
C SER A 11 37.69 -17.39 -7.52
N GLU A 12 38.17 -16.36 -6.83
CA GLU A 12 37.34 -15.56 -5.96
C GLU A 12 37.93 -14.18 -5.70
N TYR A 13 37.10 -13.12 -5.77
CA TYR A 13 37.38 -11.79 -5.24
C TYR A 13 36.13 -11.13 -4.79
N SER A 14 36.20 -10.28 -3.76
CA SER A 14 35.06 -9.55 -3.21
C SER A 14 35.19 -8.06 -3.50
N THR A 15 34.09 -7.45 -3.92
CA THR A 15 34.00 -5.98 -4.06
C THR A 15 32.90 -5.46 -3.16
N LYS A 16 33.15 -4.31 -2.50
CA LYS A 16 32.13 -3.61 -1.74
C LYS A 16 31.37 -2.67 -2.68
N ALA A 17 30.07 -2.87 -2.82
CA ALA A 17 29.20 -1.96 -3.50
C ALA A 17 28.48 -1.05 -2.51
N SER A 18 28.32 0.22 -2.87
CA SER A 18 27.48 1.19 -2.16
C SER A 18 26.47 1.77 -3.12
N TYR A 19 25.28 2.05 -2.63
CA TYR A 19 24.23 2.69 -3.44
C TYR A 19 23.52 3.77 -2.64
N ASP A 20 22.97 4.76 -3.33
CA ASP A 20 22.17 5.81 -2.73
C ASP A 20 20.77 5.26 -2.39
N LYS A 21 20.50 5.10 -1.10
CA LYS A 21 19.23 4.61 -0.60
C LYS A 21 18.06 5.56 -0.88
N THR A 22 18.34 6.84 -1.18
CA THR A 22 17.29 7.82 -1.51
C THR A 22 16.87 7.75 -2.97
N ALA A 23 17.74 7.24 -3.85
CA ALA A 23 17.51 7.12 -5.28
C ALA A 23 16.92 5.76 -5.70
N LEU A 24 17.03 4.73 -4.86
CA LEU A 24 16.63 3.36 -5.17
C LEU A 24 15.55 2.87 -4.21
N LYS A 25 14.55 2.20 -4.76
CA LYS A 25 13.46 1.58 -3.99
C LYS A 25 13.77 0.11 -3.71
N PRO A 26 13.23 -0.45 -2.61
CA PRO A 26 13.27 -1.89 -2.38
C PRO A 26 12.74 -2.67 -3.58
N GLY A 27 13.46 -3.72 -3.97
CA GLY A 27 13.16 -4.51 -5.16
C GLY A 27 13.82 -4.03 -6.45
N ASP A 28 14.35 -2.82 -6.50
CA ASP A 28 15.13 -2.35 -7.66
C ASP A 28 16.35 -3.24 -7.89
N LYS A 29 16.64 -3.53 -9.16
CA LYS A 29 17.78 -4.35 -9.57
C LYS A 29 18.92 -3.48 -10.06
N ILE A 30 20.05 -3.52 -9.35
CA ILE A 30 21.28 -2.88 -9.76
C ILE A 30 22.11 -3.88 -10.54
N LYS A 31 22.50 -3.51 -11.75
CA LYS A 31 23.32 -4.33 -12.60
C LYS A 31 24.82 -4.01 -12.38
N PHE A 32 25.56 -4.98 -11.95
CA PHE A 32 27.03 -4.90 -11.89
C PHE A 32 27.64 -5.67 -13.06
N GLN A 33 28.59 -5.05 -13.73
CA GLN A 33 29.34 -5.70 -14.82
C GLN A 33 30.83 -5.63 -14.56
N ASN A 34 31.47 -6.76 -14.64
CA ASN A 34 32.91 -6.85 -14.64
C ASN A 34 33.41 -7.38 -16.00
N LYS A 35 34.40 -6.71 -16.56
CA LYS A 35 35.00 -7.08 -17.84
C LYS A 35 36.44 -7.48 -17.64
N CYS A 36 36.80 -8.66 -18.12
CA CYS A 36 38.17 -9.16 -18.11
C CYS A 36 38.47 -9.87 -19.43
N LYS A 37 39.55 -9.48 -20.11
CA LYS A 37 40.01 -10.08 -21.37
C LYS A 37 38.87 -10.30 -22.39
N GLY A 38 38.04 -9.27 -22.61
CA GLY A 38 36.92 -9.30 -23.56
C GLY A 38 35.69 -10.09 -23.13
N LYS A 39 35.74 -10.76 -21.98
CA LYS A 39 34.56 -11.42 -21.41
C LYS A 39 33.91 -10.51 -20.37
N THR A 40 32.58 -10.57 -20.30
CA THR A 40 31.78 -9.79 -19.34
C THR A 40 31.04 -10.73 -18.41
N ALA A 41 31.25 -10.57 -17.11
CA ALA A 41 30.40 -11.17 -16.08
C ALA A 41 29.37 -10.12 -15.62
N THR A 42 28.14 -10.53 -15.50
CA THR A 42 27.05 -9.68 -15.04
C THR A 42 26.43 -10.27 -13.79
N TYR A 43 26.27 -9.43 -12.76
CA TYR A 43 25.56 -9.76 -11.54
C TYR A 43 24.46 -8.71 -11.31
N TYR A 44 23.32 -9.18 -10.84
CA TYR A 44 22.23 -8.30 -10.41
C TYR A 44 22.11 -8.34 -8.89
N PHE A 45 22.22 -7.18 -8.28
CA PHE A 45 21.92 -7.00 -6.86
C PHE A 45 20.51 -6.44 -6.76
N THR A 46 19.66 -7.10 -5.99
CA THR A 46 18.35 -6.58 -5.66
C THR A 46 18.47 -5.74 -4.39
N VAL A 47 17.98 -4.49 -4.44
CA VAL A 47 17.97 -3.63 -3.26
C VAL A 47 17.14 -4.32 -2.18
N PRO A 48 17.72 -4.57 -0.99
CA PRO A 48 16.98 -5.22 0.08
C PRO A 48 15.74 -4.42 0.47
N ALA A 49 14.73 -5.13 0.88
CA ALA A 49 13.56 -4.55 1.49
C ALA A 49 13.95 -3.75 2.74
N ASP A 50 13.43 -2.52 2.86
CA ASP A 50 13.43 -1.84 4.13
C ASP A 50 12.31 -2.46 4.97
N ASN A 51 12.70 -3.38 5.86
CA ASN A 51 11.79 -4.07 6.77
C ASN A 51 11.52 -3.24 8.03
N SER A 52 11.84 -1.95 8.04
CA SER A 52 11.45 -1.10 9.15
C SER A 52 9.92 -0.98 9.21
N MET A 53 9.37 -1.10 10.40
CA MET A 53 7.94 -0.86 10.61
C MET A 53 7.62 0.60 10.29
N GLY A 54 6.45 0.85 9.72
CA GLY A 54 6.05 2.19 9.37
C GLY A 54 4.60 2.32 8.93
N LEU A 55 4.12 3.56 8.95
CA LEU A 55 2.80 3.95 8.48
C LEU A 55 2.92 5.13 7.53
N VAL A 56 2.33 5.00 6.34
CA VAL A 56 2.19 6.10 5.38
C VAL A 56 0.72 6.28 5.03
N LYS A 57 0.23 7.50 5.10
CA LYS A 57 -1.12 7.87 4.69
C LYS A 57 -1.08 8.63 3.38
N THR A 58 -1.94 8.24 2.46
CA THR A 58 -2.07 8.83 1.13
C THR A 58 -3.54 9.05 0.79
N SER A 59 -3.81 9.89 -0.19
CA SER A 59 -5.15 10.10 -0.73
C SER A 59 -5.18 9.99 -2.26
N SER A 60 -6.39 9.89 -2.82
CA SER A 60 -6.64 9.82 -4.26
C SER A 60 -7.98 10.46 -4.60
N ASN A 61 -8.12 10.91 -5.84
CA ASN A 61 -9.37 11.39 -6.42
C ASN A 61 -10.21 10.27 -7.07
N THR A 62 -9.67 9.06 -7.14
CA THR A 62 -10.35 7.88 -7.69
C THR A 62 -10.18 6.70 -6.76
N ALA A 63 -11.14 5.78 -6.77
CA ALA A 63 -10.97 4.49 -6.12
C ALA A 63 -9.75 3.79 -6.72
N GLY A 64 -8.80 3.42 -5.88
CA GLY A 64 -7.72 2.54 -6.30
C GLY A 64 -8.33 1.23 -6.76
N GLY A 65 -8.14 0.88 -8.02
CA GLY A 65 -8.39 -0.47 -8.49
C GLY A 65 -7.43 -1.44 -7.80
N THR A 66 -7.74 -2.71 -7.87
CA THR A 66 -6.95 -3.80 -7.27
C THR A 66 -5.51 -3.87 -7.77
N ASN A 67 -5.22 -3.23 -8.91
CA ASN A 67 -3.91 -3.24 -9.57
C ASN A 67 -3.34 -1.84 -9.86
N SER A 68 -3.94 -0.76 -9.31
CA SER A 68 -3.47 0.59 -9.60
C SER A 68 -2.64 1.16 -8.45
N GLU A 69 -1.33 1.18 -8.62
CA GLU A 69 -0.43 1.94 -7.75
C GLU A 69 -0.58 3.46 -7.94
N GLY A 70 -1.07 3.89 -9.10
CA GLY A 70 -0.84 5.23 -9.61
C GLY A 70 -1.73 6.33 -9.06
N SER A 71 -2.73 6.04 -8.23
CA SER A 71 -3.72 7.05 -7.85
C SER A 71 -3.57 7.61 -6.44
N TYR A 72 -2.78 6.99 -5.57
CA TYR A 72 -2.58 7.45 -4.20
C TYR A 72 -1.29 8.26 -4.03
N SER A 73 -1.41 9.46 -3.48
CA SER A 73 -0.26 10.35 -3.19
C SER A 73 -0.32 10.86 -1.75
N ALA A 74 0.84 11.10 -1.16
CA ALA A 74 0.94 11.67 0.17
C ALA A 74 0.62 13.17 0.20
N ASN A 75 0.83 13.86 -0.93
CA ASN A 75 0.64 15.30 -1.04
C ASN A 75 0.02 15.65 -2.40
N ASP A 76 -0.55 16.86 -2.48
CA ASP A 76 -0.97 17.52 -3.72
C ASP A 76 -2.02 16.77 -4.54
N VAL A 77 -2.88 16.00 -3.86
CA VAL A 77 -4.03 15.39 -4.52
C VAL A 77 -5.13 16.42 -4.63
N THR A 78 -5.57 16.65 -5.87
CA THR A 78 -6.75 17.48 -6.17
C THR A 78 -7.94 16.58 -6.50
N VAL A 79 -9.05 16.82 -5.81
CA VAL A 79 -10.33 16.17 -6.03
C VAL A 79 -11.30 17.19 -6.58
N GLU A 80 -11.92 16.88 -7.71
CA GLU A 80 -12.98 17.71 -8.29
C GLU A 80 -14.32 17.38 -7.65
N LYS A 81 -15.14 18.41 -7.38
CA LYS A 81 -16.50 18.24 -6.87
C LYS A 81 -17.31 17.36 -7.81
N GLY A 82 -18.00 16.36 -7.23
CA GLY A 82 -18.87 15.47 -8.01
C GLY A 82 -18.13 14.30 -8.69
N ASN A 83 -16.94 13.94 -8.23
CA ASN A 83 -16.19 12.81 -8.78
C ASN A 83 -16.87 11.44 -8.57
N GLY A 84 -17.83 11.35 -7.64
CA GLY A 84 -18.65 10.15 -7.42
C GLY A 84 -17.92 9.03 -6.68
N TYR A 85 -18.69 8.02 -6.28
CA TYR A 85 -18.21 6.80 -5.63
C TYR A 85 -18.94 5.59 -6.20
N THR A 86 -18.21 4.53 -6.52
CA THR A 86 -18.82 3.26 -6.93
C THR A 86 -18.53 2.23 -5.83
N ASP A 87 -19.57 1.66 -5.25
CA ASP A 87 -19.45 0.65 -4.20
C ASP A 87 -19.06 -0.74 -4.74
N PHE A 88 -18.85 -1.70 -3.85
CA PHE A 88 -18.45 -3.05 -4.22
C PHE A 88 -19.51 -3.84 -5.01
N ASN A 89 -20.77 -3.38 -5.01
CA ASN A 89 -21.86 -3.95 -5.80
C ASN A 89 -21.96 -3.31 -7.18
N GLY A 90 -21.12 -2.33 -7.48
CA GLY A 90 -21.12 -1.58 -8.73
C GLY A 90 -22.16 -0.44 -8.76
N VAL A 91 -22.77 -0.10 -7.63
CA VAL A 91 -23.72 1.02 -7.54
C VAL A 91 -22.94 2.32 -7.47
N LYS A 92 -23.33 3.26 -8.34
CA LYS A 92 -22.75 4.60 -8.36
C LYS A 92 -23.50 5.53 -7.40
N HIS A 93 -22.74 6.24 -6.59
CA HIS A 93 -23.24 7.25 -5.66
C HIS A 93 -22.73 8.63 -6.08
N GLU A 94 -23.63 9.58 -6.19
CA GLU A 94 -23.29 10.96 -6.50
C GLU A 94 -22.71 11.67 -5.27
N GLY A 95 -21.90 12.69 -5.50
CA GLY A 95 -21.27 13.50 -4.49
C GLY A 95 -19.76 13.60 -4.69
N THR A 96 -19.09 14.21 -3.73
CA THR A 96 -17.63 14.39 -3.75
C THR A 96 -17.00 13.46 -2.76
N TYR A 97 -16.00 12.71 -3.18
CA TYR A 97 -15.36 11.68 -2.37
C TYR A 97 -13.85 11.78 -2.43
N ILE A 98 -13.22 11.63 -1.27
CA ILE A 98 -11.79 11.44 -1.12
C ILE A 98 -11.54 9.98 -0.78
N TYR A 99 -10.64 9.34 -1.51
CA TYR A 99 -10.21 7.98 -1.25
C TYR A 99 -8.91 8.03 -0.45
N TYR A 100 -8.86 7.31 0.67
CA TYR A 100 -7.69 7.24 1.54
C TYR A 100 -7.05 5.85 1.52
N GLN A 101 -5.73 5.83 1.63
CA GLN A 101 -4.97 4.62 1.83
C GLN A 101 -4.03 4.80 3.03
N LEU A 102 -4.04 3.83 3.92
CA LEU A 102 -3.07 3.65 4.99
C LEU A 102 -2.17 2.49 4.61
N GLU A 103 -0.93 2.76 4.36
CA GLU A 103 0.08 1.76 4.04
C GLU A 103 0.89 1.44 5.28
N LEU A 104 0.78 0.20 5.75
CA LEU A 104 1.55 -0.32 6.86
C LEU A 104 2.68 -1.19 6.32
N THR A 105 3.90 -0.90 6.75
CA THR A 105 5.04 -1.80 6.58
C THR A 105 5.18 -2.60 7.88
N PRO A 106 4.81 -3.90 7.90
CA PRO A 106 4.71 -4.66 9.13
C PRO A 106 6.06 -5.17 9.68
N GLY A 107 7.16 -4.95 8.96
CA GLY A 107 8.42 -5.60 9.24
C GLY A 107 8.36 -7.09 8.87
N ASP A 108 8.68 -7.96 9.80
CA ASP A 108 8.59 -9.42 9.61
C ASP A 108 7.14 -9.89 9.85
N LEU A 109 6.40 -10.11 8.78
CA LEU A 109 4.99 -10.50 8.85
C LEU A 109 4.78 -11.84 9.59
N THR A 110 5.79 -12.72 9.64
CA THR A 110 5.68 -13.98 10.39
C THR A 110 5.54 -13.76 11.91
N LYS A 111 5.95 -12.58 12.39
CA LYS A 111 5.83 -12.14 13.79
C LYS A 111 4.59 -11.26 14.03
N TRP A 112 3.74 -11.10 13.01
CA TRP A 112 2.56 -10.25 13.12
C TRP A 112 1.63 -10.70 14.22
N THR A 113 1.12 -9.73 14.97
CA THR A 113 0.09 -9.91 16.00
C THR A 113 -1.10 -9.02 15.70
N ALA A 114 -2.24 -9.32 16.29
CA ALA A 114 -3.42 -8.46 16.18
C ALA A 114 -3.09 -7.03 16.65
N THR A 115 -3.55 -6.04 15.89
CA THR A 115 -3.30 -4.63 16.16
C THR A 115 -4.45 -3.75 15.67
N THR A 116 -4.40 -2.48 16.00
CA THR A 116 -5.37 -1.48 15.53
C THR A 116 -4.67 -0.30 14.90
N VAL A 117 -5.28 0.23 13.85
CA VAL A 117 -4.92 1.50 13.22
C VAL A 117 -6.09 2.45 13.43
N THR A 118 -5.81 3.68 13.84
CA THR A 118 -6.84 4.72 14.00
C THR A 118 -6.66 5.81 12.97
N ASP A 119 -7.78 6.33 12.50
CA ASP A 119 -7.85 7.46 11.59
C ASP A 119 -8.87 8.45 12.12
N THR A 120 -8.60 9.74 12.04
CA THR A 120 -9.53 10.77 12.48
C THR A 120 -9.81 11.69 11.31
N LEU A 121 -11.02 11.58 10.78
CA LEU A 121 -11.51 12.45 9.72
C LEU A 121 -11.66 13.89 10.23
N GLN A 122 -11.30 14.84 9.38
CA GLN A 122 -11.57 16.24 9.65
C GLN A 122 -13.07 16.54 9.50
N ASP A 123 -13.55 17.56 10.20
CA ASP A 123 -14.91 18.08 10.05
C ASP A 123 -15.18 18.44 8.57
N GLY A 124 -16.38 18.14 8.11
CA GLY A 124 -16.75 18.26 6.70
C GLY A 124 -16.48 17.00 5.86
N LEU A 125 -15.98 15.93 6.51
CA LEU A 125 -15.85 14.61 5.92
C LEU A 125 -16.69 13.59 6.68
N THR A 126 -17.39 12.73 5.95
CA THR A 126 -18.15 11.61 6.50
C THR A 126 -17.63 10.30 5.95
N TYR A 127 -17.31 9.34 6.83
CA TYR A 127 -16.89 8.00 6.41
C TYR A 127 -17.99 7.31 5.59
N VAL A 128 -17.64 6.77 4.44
CA VAL A 128 -18.55 5.96 3.63
C VAL A 128 -18.59 4.56 4.24
N LYS A 129 -19.69 4.25 4.89
CA LYS A 129 -19.88 2.94 5.55
C LYS A 129 -19.65 1.80 4.55
N ASP A 130 -18.97 0.75 5.02
CA ASP A 130 -18.64 -0.46 4.27
C ASP A 130 -17.72 -0.23 3.04
N SER A 131 -17.13 0.97 2.91
CA SER A 131 -16.14 1.26 1.86
C SER A 131 -14.74 0.73 2.17
N ALA A 132 -14.47 0.39 3.44
CA ALA A 132 -13.14 0.00 3.84
C ALA A 132 -12.83 -1.45 3.45
N TYR A 133 -11.60 -1.65 2.97
CA TYR A 133 -11.07 -2.98 2.65
C TYR A 133 -9.56 -3.01 2.85
N VAL A 134 -9.01 -4.21 2.91
CA VAL A 134 -7.57 -4.44 3.08
C VAL A 134 -7.01 -5.08 1.82
N VAL A 135 -5.85 -4.61 1.41
CA VAL A 135 -5.03 -5.23 0.38
C VAL A 135 -3.72 -5.65 1.03
N VAL A 136 -3.30 -6.88 0.80
CA VAL A 136 -1.93 -7.31 1.13
C VAL A 136 -1.11 -7.24 -0.14
N ARG A 137 -0.06 -6.44 -0.10
CA ARG A 137 0.81 -6.18 -1.23
C ARG A 137 2.21 -6.70 -0.96
N ARG A 138 2.84 -7.22 -1.98
CA ARG A 138 4.23 -7.62 -1.95
C ARG A 138 5.00 -6.96 -3.09
N GLY A 139 5.98 -6.13 -2.73
CA GLY A 139 6.62 -5.29 -3.73
C GLY A 139 5.59 -4.37 -4.39
N ALA A 140 5.42 -4.47 -5.71
CA ALA A 140 4.44 -3.70 -6.49
C ALA A 140 3.11 -4.45 -6.72
N GLU A 141 2.98 -5.69 -6.27
CA GLU A 141 1.86 -6.56 -6.61
C GLU A 141 0.88 -6.73 -5.45
N ASP A 142 -0.41 -6.57 -5.75
CA ASP A 142 -1.48 -6.89 -4.82
C ASP A 142 -1.70 -8.40 -4.79
N MET A 143 -1.46 -9.02 -3.62
CA MET A 143 -1.54 -10.46 -3.44
C MET A 143 -2.93 -10.91 -2.98
N TYR A 144 -3.51 -10.16 -2.05
CA TYR A 144 -4.81 -10.43 -1.46
C TYR A 144 -5.58 -9.14 -1.25
N THR A 145 -6.89 -9.21 -1.37
CA THR A 145 -7.78 -8.11 -1.02
C THR A 145 -9.01 -8.63 -0.29
N THR A 146 -9.47 -7.87 0.68
CA THR A 146 -10.78 -8.02 1.27
C THR A 146 -11.70 -6.99 0.63
N GLY A 147 -12.90 -7.36 0.39
CA GLY A 147 -14.02 -6.50 0.05
C GLY A 147 -15.21 -7.17 0.70
N ASN A 148 -16.31 -7.35 0.00
CA ASN A 148 -17.37 -8.25 0.45
C ASN A 148 -16.93 -9.72 0.49
N THR A 149 -15.88 -10.05 -0.28
CA THR A 149 -15.25 -11.37 -0.29
C THR A 149 -13.73 -11.24 -0.37
N TRP A 150 -13.04 -12.11 0.36
CA TRP A 150 -11.59 -12.27 0.21
C TRP A 150 -11.26 -12.84 -1.17
N ARG A 151 -10.29 -12.25 -1.86
CA ARG A 151 -9.84 -12.71 -3.18
C ARG A 151 -8.35 -12.94 -3.18
N GLN A 152 -7.94 -14.06 -3.69
CA GLN A 152 -6.53 -14.35 -3.98
C GLN A 152 -6.24 -13.98 -5.43
N TYR A 153 -5.22 -13.17 -5.64
CA TYR A 153 -4.82 -12.70 -6.99
C TYR A 153 -3.73 -13.55 -7.61
N MET A 154 -2.90 -14.21 -6.79
CA MET A 154 -1.80 -15.03 -7.26
C MET A 154 -2.01 -16.48 -6.85
N SER A 155 -1.81 -17.38 -7.83
CA SER A 155 -2.03 -18.82 -7.64
C SER A 155 -1.00 -19.50 -6.73
N ASP A 156 0.17 -18.90 -6.58
CA ASP A 156 1.29 -19.39 -5.76
C ASP A 156 1.33 -18.79 -4.34
N ALA A 157 0.48 -17.81 -4.06
CA ALA A 157 0.32 -17.31 -2.71
C ALA A 157 -0.37 -18.37 -1.83
N GLN A 158 0.24 -18.70 -0.71
CA GLN A 158 -0.19 -19.79 0.16
C GLN A 158 -0.38 -19.31 1.59
N TRP A 159 -1.38 -19.87 2.26
CA TRP A 159 -1.62 -19.71 3.68
C TRP A 159 -0.93 -20.83 4.46
N TYR A 160 -0.23 -20.46 5.53
CA TYR A 160 0.43 -21.41 6.41
C TYR A 160 0.00 -21.14 7.86
N LYS A 161 -0.28 -22.18 8.60
CA LYS A 161 -0.64 -22.11 10.01
C LYS A 161 0.49 -22.74 10.83
N ASN A 162 0.92 -22.02 11.89
CA ASN A 162 1.85 -22.55 12.90
C ASN A 162 3.17 -23.13 12.35
N GLY A 163 3.69 -22.58 11.25
CA GLY A 163 4.94 -23.08 10.67
C GLY A 163 4.82 -24.30 9.77
N ASP A 164 3.60 -24.83 9.59
CA ASP A 164 3.37 -25.91 8.65
C ASP A 164 3.70 -25.49 7.22
N GLU A 165 4.32 -26.36 6.45
CA GLU A 165 4.66 -26.12 5.04
C GLU A 165 3.48 -26.30 4.09
N GLN A 166 2.31 -26.68 4.62
CA GLN A 166 1.09 -26.92 3.84
C GLN A 166 0.10 -25.77 4.02
N PRO A 167 -0.58 -25.33 2.95
CA PRO A 167 -1.64 -24.34 3.07
C PRO A 167 -2.77 -24.86 3.96
N GLN A 168 -3.08 -24.11 5.02
CA GLN A 168 -4.08 -24.53 6.01
C GLN A 168 -5.50 -24.04 5.71
N ILE A 169 -5.64 -23.06 4.82
CA ILE A 169 -6.94 -22.49 4.50
C ILE A 169 -7.22 -22.71 3.03
N GLN A 170 -8.01 -23.75 2.77
CA GLN A 170 -8.70 -23.94 1.50
C GLN A 170 -10.16 -23.57 1.74
N GLY A 171 -10.60 -22.44 1.18
CA GLY A 171 -11.99 -22.03 1.30
C GLY A 171 -12.20 -20.53 1.23
N ASN A 172 -13.46 -20.12 1.34
CA ASN A 172 -13.86 -18.73 1.34
C ASN A 172 -13.49 -18.08 2.68
N LEU A 173 -12.41 -17.31 2.69
CA LEU A 173 -12.07 -16.47 3.83
C LEU A 173 -13.01 -15.26 3.86
N SER A 174 -13.51 -14.93 5.04
CA SER A 174 -14.31 -13.73 5.23
C SER A 174 -13.45 -12.53 5.55
N THR A 175 -13.94 -11.32 5.27
CA THR A 175 -13.29 -10.08 5.68
C THR A 175 -13.03 -10.05 7.18
N ALA A 176 -13.97 -10.56 7.98
CA ALA A 176 -13.88 -10.57 9.44
C ALA A 176 -12.73 -11.44 9.99
N ASP A 177 -12.24 -12.40 9.22
CA ASP A 177 -11.06 -13.19 9.60
C ASP A 177 -9.77 -12.34 9.65
N PHE A 178 -9.77 -11.19 9.02
CA PHE A 178 -8.61 -10.30 8.89
C PHE A 178 -8.84 -8.90 9.41
N PHE A 179 -10.03 -8.36 9.22
CA PHE A 179 -10.25 -6.95 9.27
C PHE A 179 -11.63 -6.58 9.83
N SER A 180 -11.66 -5.53 10.62
CA SER A 180 -12.90 -4.93 11.12
C SER A 180 -12.79 -3.41 11.14
N VAL A 181 -13.93 -2.72 11.07
CA VAL A 181 -14.02 -1.26 11.17
C VAL A 181 -15.00 -0.90 12.28
N GLN A 182 -14.58 0.00 13.15
CA GLN A 182 -15.44 0.65 14.14
C GLN A 182 -15.38 2.16 13.93
N GLN A 183 -16.52 2.82 13.96
CA GLN A 183 -16.63 4.27 13.87
C GLN A 183 -17.21 4.84 15.16
N ASN A 184 -16.57 5.89 15.67
CA ASN A 184 -17.08 6.70 16.78
C ASN A 184 -16.88 8.18 16.42
N GLY A 185 -17.97 8.82 15.98
CA GLY A 185 -17.90 10.16 15.41
C GLY A 185 -16.96 10.20 14.20
N GLN A 186 -15.99 11.10 14.25
CA GLN A 186 -14.98 11.25 13.19
C GLN A 186 -13.82 10.25 13.29
N LYS A 187 -13.74 9.50 14.39
CA LYS A 187 -12.68 8.52 14.60
C LYS A 187 -13.07 7.15 14.05
N LEU A 188 -12.23 6.65 13.16
CA LEU A 188 -12.26 5.28 12.65
C LEU A 188 -11.21 4.43 13.37
N THR A 189 -11.57 3.22 13.72
CA THR A 189 -10.64 2.22 14.26
C THR A 189 -10.69 0.98 13.39
N PHE A 190 -9.59 0.69 12.73
CA PHE A 190 -9.39 -0.47 11.89
C PHE A 190 -8.72 -1.57 12.70
N GLY A 191 -9.42 -2.66 12.97
CA GLY A 191 -8.88 -3.84 13.64
C GLY A 191 -8.27 -4.79 12.61
N LEU A 192 -7.01 -5.14 12.81
CA LEU A 192 -6.29 -6.13 12.02
C LEU A 192 -6.02 -7.36 12.90
N THR A 193 -6.47 -8.53 12.48
CA THR A 193 -6.31 -9.76 13.25
C THR A 193 -4.87 -10.30 13.17
N GLY A 194 -4.55 -11.27 14.02
CA GLY A 194 -3.27 -11.98 13.95
C GLY A 194 -3.11 -12.90 12.74
N ASN A 195 -4.14 -13.07 11.92
CA ASN A 195 -4.12 -14.03 10.80
C ASN A 195 -3.18 -13.64 9.66
N PHE A 196 -2.79 -12.37 9.56
CA PHE A 196 -1.80 -11.92 8.56
C PHE A 196 -0.45 -12.64 8.69
N LYS A 197 -0.08 -13.14 9.87
CA LYS A 197 1.16 -13.91 10.07
C LYS A 197 1.21 -15.24 9.32
N TYR A 198 0.07 -15.74 8.88
CA TYR A 198 -0.03 -16.99 8.13
C TYR A 198 0.12 -16.80 6.62
N LEU A 199 0.22 -15.56 6.15
CA LEU A 199 0.59 -15.27 4.77
C LEU A 199 2.08 -15.58 4.59
N LYS A 200 2.39 -16.48 3.69
CA LYS A 200 3.77 -16.87 3.39
C LYS A 200 4.04 -16.69 1.91
N TYR A 201 5.18 -16.12 1.62
CA TYR A 201 5.60 -15.82 0.26
C TYR A 201 6.93 -16.50 -0.05
N PRO A 202 7.12 -16.96 -1.30
CA PRO A 202 8.33 -17.69 -1.67
C PRO A 202 9.60 -16.82 -1.74
N ASP A 203 9.44 -15.49 -1.93
CA ASP A 203 10.59 -14.59 -2.05
C ASP A 203 10.75 -13.69 -0.80
N PRO A 204 11.72 -13.94 0.07
CA PRO A 204 11.94 -13.16 1.29
C PRO A 204 12.54 -11.76 1.05
N GLN A 205 12.92 -11.44 -0.19
CA GLN A 205 13.57 -10.16 -0.50
C GLN A 205 12.57 -9.03 -0.79
N LEU A 206 11.29 -9.34 -0.91
CA LEU A 206 10.25 -8.35 -1.15
C LEU A 206 9.61 -7.90 0.16
N VAL A 207 9.26 -6.63 0.26
CA VAL A 207 8.54 -6.06 1.42
C VAL A 207 7.08 -6.39 1.33
N ASP A 208 6.55 -6.95 2.41
CA ASP A 208 5.12 -7.07 2.61
C ASP A 208 4.55 -5.75 3.11
N ARG A 209 3.40 -5.37 2.57
CA ARG A 209 2.64 -4.19 2.99
C ARG A 209 1.19 -4.56 3.19
N ILE A 210 0.58 -3.94 4.18
CA ILE A 210 -0.84 -4.04 4.42
C ILE A 210 -1.43 -2.66 4.12
N LEU A 211 -2.31 -2.60 3.12
CA LEU A 211 -2.98 -1.38 2.71
C LEU A 211 -4.41 -1.41 3.23
N ILE A 212 -4.80 -0.42 4.01
CA ILE A 212 -6.19 -0.19 4.38
C ILE A 212 -6.69 0.93 3.47
N ARG A 213 -7.71 0.66 2.66
CA ARG A 213 -8.32 1.63 1.76
C ARG A 213 -9.76 1.89 2.17
N PHE A 214 -10.18 3.14 2.13
CA PHE A 214 -11.55 3.54 2.42
C PHE A 214 -11.90 4.86 1.74
N ALA A 215 -13.19 5.18 1.68
CA ALA A 215 -13.69 6.43 1.13
C ALA A 215 -14.30 7.31 2.23
N ALA A 216 -14.15 8.62 2.07
CA ALA A 216 -14.86 9.63 2.83
C ALA A 216 -15.62 10.55 1.86
N LYS A 217 -16.89 10.81 2.17
CA LYS A 217 -17.69 11.78 1.46
C LYS A 217 -17.43 13.17 1.98
N VAL A 218 -17.25 14.12 1.09
CA VAL A 218 -17.20 15.55 1.42
C VAL A 218 -18.61 16.04 1.64
N ASP A 219 -18.89 16.67 2.76
CA ASP A 219 -20.21 17.15 3.11
C ASP A 219 -20.59 18.36 2.23
N ASP A 220 -21.77 18.33 1.65
CA ASP A 220 -22.21 19.39 0.75
C ASP A 220 -22.34 20.76 1.45
N SER A 221 -22.50 20.77 2.77
CA SER A 221 -22.60 21.98 3.59
C SER A 221 -21.35 22.84 3.64
N ILE A 222 -20.21 22.31 3.20
CA ILE A 222 -18.95 23.10 3.16
C ILE A 222 -18.94 24.09 2.01
N TRP A 223 -19.81 23.91 1.00
CA TRP A 223 -19.83 24.75 -0.18
C TRP A 223 -20.67 26.01 0.03
N ASP A 224 -20.08 27.17 -0.24
CA ASP A 224 -20.79 28.42 -0.30
C ASP A 224 -21.49 28.53 -1.68
N PRO A 225 -22.83 28.51 -1.74
CA PRO A 225 -23.53 28.52 -3.01
C PRO A 225 -23.39 29.84 -3.79
N THR A 226 -22.85 30.87 -3.15
CA THR A 226 -22.63 32.19 -3.77
C THR A 226 -21.30 32.31 -4.49
N GLN A 227 -20.38 31.36 -4.26
CA GLN A 227 -19.06 31.38 -4.87
C GLN A 227 -19.00 30.43 -6.07
N GLN A 228 -18.51 30.93 -7.19
CA GLN A 228 -18.37 30.14 -8.42
C GLN A 228 -17.14 29.20 -8.39
N VAL A 229 -16.08 29.61 -7.74
CA VAL A 229 -14.84 28.83 -7.58
C VAL A 229 -14.53 28.74 -6.11
N GLN A 230 -14.38 27.52 -5.62
CA GLN A 230 -14.02 27.27 -4.23
C GLN A 230 -12.96 26.19 -4.13
N THR A 231 -12.08 26.36 -3.18
CA THR A 231 -11.06 25.34 -2.83
C THR A 231 -11.08 25.13 -1.33
N VAL A 232 -11.23 23.87 -0.92
CA VAL A 232 -11.20 23.46 0.48
C VAL A 232 -10.08 22.43 0.67
N TYR A 233 -9.38 22.52 1.78
CA TYR A 233 -8.29 21.61 2.12
C TYR A 233 -8.69 20.73 3.29
N PHE A 234 -8.48 19.43 3.14
CA PHE A 234 -8.65 18.46 4.21
C PHE A 234 -7.30 17.87 4.61
N SER A 235 -6.99 17.98 5.91
CA SER A 235 -5.82 17.35 6.51
C SER A 235 -6.29 16.18 7.35
N ASN A 236 -5.91 14.97 6.96
CA ASN A 236 -6.36 13.75 7.61
C ASN A 236 -5.18 12.96 8.16
N SER A 237 -5.30 12.48 9.41
CA SER A 237 -4.21 11.86 10.15
C SER A 237 -4.56 10.45 10.61
N ALA A 238 -3.59 9.54 10.52
CA ALA A 238 -3.70 8.18 11.01
C ALA A 238 -2.59 7.85 12.01
N LYS A 239 -2.86 6.86 12.87
CA LYS A 239 -1.93 6.34 13.87
C LYS A 239 -1.93 4.83 13.91
N TRP A 240 -0.72 4.25 14.04
CA TRP A 240 -0.49 2.84 14.29
C TRP A 240 0.64 2.68 15.32
N GLY A 241 0.28 2.35 16.57
CA GLY A 241 1.24 2.37 17.66
C GLY A 241 1.89 3.75 17.82
N GLU A 242 3.21 3.81 17.71
CA GLU A 242 4.01 5.05 17.74
C GLU A 242 4.08 5.77 16.39
N TYR A 243 3.71 5.11 15.30
CA TYR A 243 3.77 5.67 13.97
C TYR A 243 2.55 6.55 13.69
N SER A 244 2.77 7.69 13.06
CA SER A 244 1.70 8.58 12.60
C SER A 244 2.01 9.12 11.22
N SER A 245 0.97 9.35 10.44
CA SER A 245 1.08 9.92 9.10
C SER A 245 -0.13 10.79 8.80
N THR A 246 0.10 11.88 8.09
CA THR A 246 -0.92 12.85 7.70
C THR A 246 -0.84 13.08 6.21
N THR A 247 -1.99 13.16 5.54
CA THR A 247 -2.08 13.59 4.14
C THR A 247 -2.94 14.84 4.03
N LYS A 248 -2.65 15.69 3.05
CA LYS A 248 -3.42 16.88 2.71
C LYS A 248 -4.05 16.70 1.33
N THR A 249 -5.35 16.91 1.23
CA THR A 249 -6.09 16.80 -0.01
C THR A 249 -6.77 18.12 -0.31
N GLU A 250 -6.65 18.61 -1.53
CA GLU A 250 -7.34 19.76 -2.06
C GLU A 250 -8.64 19.31 -2.73
N VAL A 251 -9.75 19.95 -2.41
CA VAL A 251 -11.03 19.70 -3.09
C VAL A 251 -11.49 20.97 -3.77
N LYS A 252 -11.72 20.90 -5.07
CA LYS A 252 -12.10 22.02 -5.92
C LYS A 252 -13.53 21.94 -6.41
N HIS A 253 -14.14 23.08 -6.48
CA HIS A 253 -15.44 23.31 -7.13
C HIS A 253 -15.32 24.47 -8.09
N GLU A 254 -15.63 24.23 -9.35
CA GLU A 254 -15.80 25.27 -10.37
C GLU A 254 -17.22 25.15 -10.93
N SER A 255 -18.06 26.15 -10.70
CA SER A 255 -19.36 26.24 -11.36
C SER A 255 -19.14 26.75 -12.78
N GLN A 256 -19.54 25.95 -13.78
CA GLN A 256 -19.62 26.47 -15.14
C GLN A 256 -20.74 27.53 -15.20
N ILE A 257 -20.41 28.72 -15.65
CA ILE A 257 -21.40 29.71 -16.03
C ILE A 257 -21.99 29.21 -17.35
N ILE A 258 -23.26 28.84 -17.33
CA ILE A 258 -24.04 28.55 -18.54
C ILE A 258 -24.65 29.85 -19.01
#